data_e54a42f682ed4137bee2d5b9b1dd40f4
#
_entry.id   e54a42f682ed4137bee2d5b9b1dd40f4
#
_cell.length_a   1.000
_cell.length_b   1.000
_cell.length_c   1.000
_cell.angle_alpha   90.00
_cell.angle_beta   90.00
_cell.angle_gamma   90.00
#
_symmetry.space_group_name_H-M   'P 1'
#
loop_
_entity.id
_entity.type
_entity.pdbx_description
1 polymer ?
#
loop_
_entity_poly.entity_id
_entity_poly.type
_entity_poly.pdbx_seq_one_letter_code
_entity_poly.pdbx_strand_id
1 'polypeptide(L)'
;DRAGRIAAVGFSYRRLPAVAQLRDAVRDGAIGTPYFARAHFFSDYALDPSTPMAWRFDREASGGGTILDMATHTIDVLEHVLGDVREVLACTLDTTIARRPGEDGQTHEVTNDDTALISLRFAGGALASILSSRVGAGCPIELGLEVFGSAGHVRYAFNRPNEWILYQKDLGEPGADA
;
A
#
# COMPACT_ATOMS: atom_id res chain seq x y z
N ASP A 1 23.31 13.90 7.79
CA ASP A 1 24.06 12.67 7.56
C ASP A 1 25.54 12.87 7.92
N ARG A 2 26.04 12.12 8.94
CA ARG A 2 27.43 12.24 9.43
C ARG A 2 28.47 11.84 8.39
N ALA A 3 28.11 11.07 7.38
CA ALA A 3 29.02 10.60 6.34
C ALA A 3 29.07 11.54 5.12
N GLY A 4 28.25 12.59 5.06
CA GLY A 4 28.17 13.49 3.90
C GLY A 4 27.76 12.77 2.60
N ARG A 5 27.04 11.65 2.70
CA ARG A 5 26.61 10.84 1.56
C ARG A 5 25.10 11.02 1.33
N ILE A 6 24.68 10.92 0.07
CA ILE A 6 23.27 10.91 -0.30
C ILE A 6 22.74 9.49 -0.09
N ALA A 7 21.66 9.37 0.68
CA ALA A 7 20.88 8.15 0.82
C ALA A 7 19.46 8.41 0.29
N ALA A 8 18.94 7.52 -0.53
CA ALA A 8 17.60 7.63 -1.10
C ALA A 8 16.90 6.28 -1.14
N VAL A 9 15.59 6.28 -0.90
CA VAL A 9 14.72 5.11 -1.09
C VAL A 9 14.06 5.20 -2.47
N GLY A 10 14.08 4.09 -3.20
CA GLY A 10 13.74 4.08 -4.63
C GLY A 10 12.26 4.03 -4.97
N PHE A 11 11.31 4.09 -4.04
CA PHE A 11 9.85 3.98 -4.25
C PHE A 11 9.37 4.13 -5.71
N SER A 12 9.55 3.04 -6.50
CA SER A 12 9.43 3.10 -7.96
C SER A 12 7.98 3.20 -8.46
N TYR A 13 6.99 2.73 -7.69
CA TYR A 13 5.58 2.75 -8.11
C TYR A 13 5.03 4.15 -8.39
N ARG A 14 5.46 5.17 -7.65
CA ARG A 14 5.09 6.58 -7.92
C ARG A 14 5.60 7.09 -9.27
N ARG A 15 6.58 6.41 -9.88
CA ARG A 15 7.17 6.77 -11.19
C ARG A 15 6.42 6.15 -12.37
N LEU A 16 5.48 5.25 -12.13
CA LEU A 16 4.66 4.67 -13.20
C LEU A 16 3.81 5.75 -13.85
N PRO A 17 3.78 5.85 -15.19
CA PRO A 17 3.02 6.88 -15.90
C PRO A 17 1.55 6.93 -15.52
N ALA A 18 0.89 5.77 -15.37
CA ALA A 18 -0.51 5.69 -14.97
C ALA A 18 -0.74 6.24 -13.55
N VAL A 19 0.16 5.98 -12.60
CA VAL A 19 0.08 6.54 -11.23
C VAL A 19 0.29 8.05 -11.23
N ALA A 20 1.23 8.55 -12.05
CA ALA A 20 1.46 9.99 -12.19
C ALA A 20 0.22 10.70 -12.79
N GLN A 21 -0.37 10.14 -13.84
CA GLN A 21 -1.60 10.68 -14.46
C GLN A 21 -2.79 10.64 -13.49
N LEU A 22 -2.97 9.54 -12.76
CA LEU A 22 -4.01 9.41 -11.75
C LEU A 22 -3.85 10.49 -10.66
N ARG A 23 -2.63 10.69 -10.17
CA ARG A 23 -2.32 11.77 -9.21
C ARG A 23 -2.73 13.15 -9.78
N ASP A 24 -2.32 13.44 -11.02
CA ASP A 24 -2.62 14.73 -11.64
C ASP A 24 -4.13 14.91 -11.80
N ALA A 25 -4.87 13.89 -12.23
CA ALA A 25 -6.33 13.91 -12.32
C ALA A 25 -7.00 14.19 -10.96
N VAL A 26 -6.51 13.57 -9.87
CA VAL A 26 -7.02 13.83 -8.50
C VAL A 26 -6.74 15.28 -8.09
N ARG A 27 -5.54 15.79 -8.34
CA ARG A 27 -5.14 17.17 -8.03
C ARG A 27 -5.92 18.22 -8.84
N ASP A 28 -6.23 17.90 -10.09
CA ASP A 28 -7.01 18.75 -10.99
C ASP A 28 -8.52 18.69 -10.69
N GLY A 29 -8.93 17.92 -9.67
CA GLY A 29 -10.31 17.88 -9.18
C GLY A 29 -11.22 16.92 -9.93
N ALA A 30 -10.70 15.98 -10.73
CA ALA A 30 -11.51 15.03 -11.51
C ALA A 30 -12.49 14.19 -10.68
N ILE A 31 -12.22 14.02 -9.37
CA ILE A 31 -13.11 13.31 -8.42
C ILE A 31 -13.70 14.25 -7.34
N GLY A 32 -13.50 15.58 -7.48
CA GLY A 32 -13.85 16.54 -6.44
C GLY A 32 -12.96 16.42 -5.21
N THR A 33 -13.50 16.68 -4.02
CA THR A 33 -12.77 16.55 -2.75
C THR A 33 -12.59 15.08 -2.38
N PRO A 34 -11.36 14.58 -2.20
CA PRO A 34 -11.13 13.20 -1.74
C PRO A 34 -11.67 12.99 -0.30
N TYR A 35 -12.43 11.92 -0.09
CA TYR A 35 -13.01 11.56 1.21
C TYR A 35 -12.33 10.37 1.84
N PHE A 36 -12.11 9.31 1.05
CA PHE A 36 -11.43 8.12 1.54
C PHE A 36 -10.73 7.37 0.41
N ALA A 37 -9.79 6.51 0.80
CA ALA A 37 -9.07 5.62 -0.09
C ALA A 37 -9.00 4.22 0.51
N ARG A 38 -8.87 3.22 -0.35
CA ARG A 38 -8.41 1.88 0.03
C ARG A 38 -7.25 1.48 -0.85
N ALA A 39 -6.28 0.79 -0.27
CA ALA A 39 -5.13 0.31 -1.00
C ALA A 39 -4.66 -1.04 -0.44
N HIS A 40 -3.96 -1.79 -1.27
CA HIS A 40 -3.40 -3.08 -0.87
C HIS A 40 -2.08 -3.36 -1.57
N PHE A 41 -1.28 -4.23 -0.94
CA PHE A 41 -0.16 -4.87 -1.58
C PHE A 41 -0.09 -6.32 -1.13
N PHE A 42 -0.34 -7.24 -2.04
CA PHE A 42 -0.32 -8.67 -1.79
C PHE A 42 0.82 -9.35 -2.55
N SER A 43 1.36 -10.37 -1.92
CA SER A 43 2.26 -11.34 -2.52
C SER A 43 2.10 -12.69 -1.84
N ASP A 44 2.52 -13.78 -2.49
CA ASP A 44 2.46 -15.13 -1.95
C ASP A 44 3.84 -15.75 -1.70
N TYR A 45 4.92 -14.98 -1.85
CA TYR A 45 6.28 -15.50 -1.74
C TYR A 45 6.62 -16.14 -0.38
N ALA A 46 5.90 -15.75 0.67
CA ALA A 46 6.10 -16.26 2.01
C ALA A 46 5.02 -17.26 2.46
N LEU A 47 4.10 -17.64 1.56
CA LEU A 47 2.95 -18.51 1.88
C LEU A 47 3.35 -19.94 2.25
N ASP A 48 4.36 -20.52 1.58
CA ASP A 48 4.79 -21.88 1.82
C ASP A 48 5.56 -21.96 3.16
N PRO A 49 5.06 -22.70 4.17
CA PRO A 49 5.74 -22.86 5.46
C PRO A 49 7.06 -23.65 5.35
N SER A 50 7.29 -24.39 4.25
CA SER A 50 8.55 -25.08 3.99
C SER A 50 9.65 -24.17 3.46
N THR A 51 9.33 -22.92 3.08
CA THR A 51 10.34 -21.91 2.69
C THR A 51 11.34 -21.72 3.84
N PRO A 52 12.67 -21.87 3.59
CA PRO A 52 13.66 -21.77 4.64
C PRO A 52 13.67 -20.42 5.35
N MET A 53 14.04 -20.45 6.63
CA MET A 53 14.29 -19.24 7.41
C MET A 53 15.33 -18.36 6.72
N ALA A 54 15.04 -17.09 6.59
CA ALA A 54 15.90 -16.08 5.97
C ALA A 54 15.79 -14.75 6.73
N TRP A 55 16.73 -13.84 6.48
CA TRP A 55 16.75 -12.52 7.13
C TRP A 55 15.41 -11.75 7.04
N ARG A 56 14.63 -11.98 5.98
CA ARG A 56 13.31 -11.36 5.79
C ARG A 56 12.26 -11.79 6.81
N PHE A 57 12.48 -12.87 7.52
CA PHE A 57 11.58 -13.43 8.54
C PHE A 57 12.05 -13.15 9.97
N ASP A 58 13.22 -12.52 10.10
CA ASP A 58 13.82 -12.12 11.37
C ASP A 58 13.71 -10.59 11.53
N ARG A 59 13.02 -10.15 12.59
CA ARG A 59 12.81 -8.73 12.87
C ARG A 59 14.10 -7.98 13.18
N GLU A 60 15.07 -8.61 13.86
CA GLU A 60 16.34 -7.97 14.18
C GLU A 60 17.15 -7.69 12.91
N ALA A 61 17.16 -8.63 11.97
CA ALA A 61 17.87 -8.49 10.71
C ALA A 61 17.15 -7.58 9.69
N SER A 62 15.81 -7.62 9.63
CA SER A 62 15.01 -6.92 8.61
C SER A 62 14.43 -5.57 9.09
N GLY A 63 14.34 -5.36 10.40
CA GLY A 63 13.64 -4.22 11.01
C GLY A 63 12.13 -4.40 11.14
N GLY A 64 11.50 -5.17 10.27
CA GLY A 64 10.07 -5.49 10.24
C GLY A 64 9.72 -6.40 9.08
N GLY A 65 8.48 -6.86 9.02
CA GLY A 65 7.98 -7.73 7.97
C GLY A 65 7.32 -6.96 6.82
N THR A 66 6.11 -7.37 6.46
CA THR A 66 5.37 -6.78 5.33
C THR A 66 5.08 -5.29 5.52
N ILE A 67 5.01 -4.82 6.77
CA ILE A 67 4.81 -3.39 7.05
C ILE A 67 5.95 -2.53 6.48
N LEU A 68 7.19 -3.00 6.52
CA LEU A 68 8.34 -2.27 5.96
C LEU A 68 8.67 -2.67 4.53
N ASP A 69 8.49 -3.95 4.17
CA ASP A 69 8.85 -4.46 2.85
C ASP A 69 7.83 -4.05 1.78
N MET A 70 6.53 -4.09 2.09
CA MET A 70 5.45 -3.92 1.12
C MET A 70 4.55 -2.71 1.41
N ALA A 71 4.06 -2.55 2.65
CA ALA A 71 3.12 -1.48 2.98
C ALA A 71 3.71 -0.08 2.78
N THR A 72 5.02 0.10 2.95
CA THR A 72 5.71 1.37 2.67
C THR A 72 5.54 1.83 1.23
N HIS A 73 5.51 0.92 0.26
CA HIS A 73 5.24 1.24 -1.14
C HIS A 73 3.83 1.75 -1.34
N THR A 74 2.86 1.15 -0.66
CA THR A 74 1.45 1.54 -0.74
C THR A 74 1.24 2.91 -0.08
N ILE A 75 1.86 3.14 1.09
CA ILE A 75 1.83 4.43 1.78
C ILE A 75 2.43 5.52 0.89
N ASP A 76 3.60 5.24 0.29
CA ASP A 76 4.29 6.16 -0.61
C ASP A 76 3.42 6.59 -1.82
N VAL A 77 2.71 5.64 -2.44
CA VAL A 77 1.80 5.93 -3.56
C VAL A 77 0.60 6.74 -3.08
N LEU A 78 0.02 6.43 -1.91
CA LEU A 78 -1.08 7.19 -1.36
C LEU A 78 -0.65 8.63 -0.99
N GLU A 79 0.52 8.83 -0.40
CA GLU A 79 1.08 10.16 -0.15
C GLU A 79 1.34 10.93 -1.44
N HIS A 80 1.80 10.24 -2.48
CA HIS A 80 1.98 10.84 -3.80
C HIS A 80 0.67 11.38 -4.40
N VAL A 81 -0.46 10.73 -4.13
CA VAL A 81 -1.79 11.08 -4.67
C VAL A 81 -2.54 12.06 -3.76
N LEU A 82 -2.53 11.83 -2.44
CA LEU A 82 -3.37 12.54 -1.46
C LEU A 82 -2.62 13.60 -0.63
N GLY A 83 -1.27 13.64 -0.75
CA GLY A 83 -0.42 14.49 0.08
C GLY A 83 -0.02 13.80 1.38
N ASP A 84 0.50 14.57 2.34
CA ASP A 84 1.14 14.06 3.55
C ASP A 84 0.17 13.32 4.48
N VAL A 85 0.63 12.23 5.08
CA VAL A 85 -0.06 11.56 6.19
C VAL A 85 0.00 12.47 7.42
N ARG A 86 -1.15 12.75 7.99
CA ARG A 86 -1.28 13.54 9.22
C ARG A 86 -1.26 12.67 10.47
N GLU A 87 -1.87 11.49 10.42
CA GLU A 87 -2.13 10.67 11.59
C GLU A 87 -2.24 9.18 11.21
N VAL A 88 -1.65 8.33 12.03
CA VAL A 88 -1.90 6.88 12.02
C VAL A 88 -3.01 6.59 13.03
N LEU A 89 -4.18 6.17 12.54
CA LEU A 89 -5.35 5.91 13.37
C LEU A 89 -5.31 4.52 14.01
N ALA A 90 -4.83 3.53 13.26
CA ALA A 90 -4.65 2.16 13.72
C ALA A 90 -3.59 1.44 12.90
N CYS A 91 -2.91 0.48 13.54
CA CYS A 91 -2.01 -0.46 12.87
C CYS A 91 -2.08 -1.80 13.59
N THR A 92 -2.43 -2.86 12.86
CA THR A 92 -2.43 -4.24 13.35
C THR A 92 -1.47 -5.05 12.51
N LEU A 93 -0.59 -5.80 13.17
CA LEU A 93 0.39 -6.69 12.54
C LEU A 93 0.08 -8.12 12.96
N ASP A 94 0.18 -9.07 12.02
CA ASP A 94 -0.04 -10.48 12.27
C ASP A 94 1.05 -11.33 11.65
N THR A 95 1.44 -12.42 12.34
CA THR A 95 2.40 -13.42 11.87
C THR A 95 1.66 -14.73 11.63
N THR A 96 1.31 -15.00 10.38
CA THR A 96 0.53 -16.18 9.98
C THR A 96 1.40 -17.45 9.99
N ILE A 97 2.63 -17.38 9.43
CA ILE A 97 3.57 -18.48 9.36
C ILE A 97 4.61 -18.31 10.49
N ALA A 98 4.25 -18.81 11.67
CA ALA A 98 5.02 -18.56 12.88
C ALA A 98 6.39 -19.24 12.93
N ARG A 99 6.64 -20.28 12.12
CA ARG A 99 7.87 -21.07 12.18
C ARG A 99 8.31 -21.53 10.79
N ARG A 100 9.63 -21.57 10.57
CA ARG A 100 10.23 -22.02 9.31
C ARG A 100 11.45 -22.91 9.54
N PRO A 101 11.73 -23.88 8.63
CA PRO A 101 12.92 -24.70 8.71
C PRO A 101 14.18 -23.84 8.48
N GLY A 102 15.24 -24.08 9.24
CA GLY A 102 16.56 -23.49 9.02
C GLY A 102 17.47 -24.42 8.24
N GLU A 103 18.56 -23.88 7.70
CA GLU A 103 19.62 -24.66 7.03
C GLU A 103 20.36 -25.60 8.00
N ASP A 104 20.28 -25.33 9.29
CA ASP A 104 20.82 -26.16 10.38
C ASP A 104 19.95 -27.39 10.69
N GLY A 105 18.85 -27.60 9.95
CA GLY A 105 17.87 -28.67 10.19
C GLY A 105 16.94 -28.43 11.38
N GLN A 106 17.01 -27.25 12.00
CA GLN A 106 16.14 -26.87 13.12
C GLN A 106 14.96 -26.05 12.60
N THR A 107 13.95 -25.87 13.44
CA THR A 107 12.82 -24.97 13.14
C THR A 107 12.99 -23.68 13.93
N HIS A 108 12.99 -22.55 13.21
CA HIS A 108 13.16 -21.22 13.78
C HIS A 108 11.82 -20.47 13.82
N GLU A 109 11.68 -19.57 14.80
CA GLU A 109 10.53 -18.69 14.94
C GLU A 109 10.65 -17.52 13.94
N VAL A 110 9.52 -17.17 13.31
CA VAL A 110 9.37 -15.94 12.52
C VAL A 110 9.01 -14.81 13.48
N THR A 111 9.82 -13.75 13.51
CA THR A 111 9.70 -12.69 14.53
C THR A 111 9.10 -11.39 13.99
N ASN A 112 8.70 -11.37 12.72
CA ASN A 112 8.09 -10.20 12.09
C ASN A 112 6.75 -10.54 11.40
N ASP A 113 6.06 -9.53 10.92
CA ASP A 113 4.71 -9.60 10.41
C ASP A 113 4.63 -10.15 8.98
N ASP A 114 3.63 -11.02 8.73
CA ASP A 114 3.22 -11.48 7.40
C ASP A 114 2.09 -10.63 6.82
N THR A 115 1.29 -10.00 7.68
CA THR A 115 0.15 -9.16 7.30
C THR A 115 0.12 -7.89 8.14
N ALA A 116 -0.15 -6.76 7.49
CA ALA A 116 -0.33 -5.45 8.13
C ALA A 116 -1.65 -4.82 7.67
N LEU A 117 -2.48 -4.43 8.64
CA LEU A 117 -3.69 -3.63 8.43
C LEU A 117 -3.47 -2.25 9.03
N ILE A 118 -3.57 -1.21 8.21
CA ILE A 118 -3.22 0.16 8.60
C ILE A 118 -4.38 1.09 8.23
N SER A 119 -4.70 2.00 9.14
CA SER A 119 -5.66 3.08 8.90
C SER A 119 -4.97 4.43 9.09
N LEU A 120 -5.13 5.33 8.13
CA LEU A 120 -4.44 6.62 8.07
C LEU A 120 -5.44 7.76 7.89
N ARG A 121 -5.04 8.96 8.33
CA ARG A 121 -5.67 10.24 7.96
C ARG A 121 -4.64 11.12 7.28
N PHE A 122 -5.01 11.64 6.12
CA PHE A 122 -4.21 12.58 5.34
C PHE A 122 -4.43 14.04 5.77
N ALA A 123 -3.48 14.90 5.47
CA ALA A 123 -3.57 16.34 5.79
C ALA A 123 -4.79 17.01 5.14
N GLY A 124 -5.19 16.57 3.93
CA GLY A 124 -6.41 17.00 3.26
C GLY A 124 -7.73 16.48 3.86
N GLY A 125 -7.68 15.68 4.94
CA GLY A 125 -8.84 15.15 5.66
C GLY A 125 -9.28 13.75 5.21
N ALA A 126 -8.85 13.27 4.05
CA ALA A 126 -9.19 11.94 3.55
C ALA A 126 -8.70 10.84 4.51
N LEU A 127 -9.52 9.78 4.66
CA LEU A 127 -9.15 8.55 5.37
C LEU A 127 -8.59 7.52 4.40
N ALA A 128 -7.71 6.65 4.86
CA ALA A 128 -7.31 5.48 4.07
C ALA A 128 -7.23 4.21 4.91
N SER A 129 -7.55 3.09 4.27
CA SER A 129 -7.26 1.75 4.77
C SER A 129 -6.27 1.05 3.84
N ILE A 130 -5.26 0.40 4.42
CA ILE A 130 -4.24 -0.35 3.70
C ILE A 130 -4.21 -1.77 4.26
N LEU A 131 -4.27 -2.75 3.39
CA LEU A 131 -4.01 -4.15 3.72
C LEU A 131 -2.80 -4.61 2.91
N SER A 132 -1.76 -5.05 3.61
CA SER A 132 -0.55 -5.59 2.99
C SER A 132 -0.28 -6.99 3.53
N SER A 133 0.00 -7.96 2.66
CA SER A 133 0.27 -9.34 3.06
C SER A 133 1.23 -10.03 2.10
N ARG A 134 2.20 -10.77 2.64
CA ARG A 134 3.14 -11.60 1.88
C ARG A 134 2.74 -13.09 1.84
N VAL A 135 1.53 -13.40 2.33
CA VAL A 135 0.95 -14.76 2.36
C VAL A 135 -0.40 -14.84 1.63
N GLY A 136 -0.64 -13.94 0.70
CA GLY A 136 -1.85 -13.88 -0.12
C GLY A 136 -1.84 -14.93 -1.22
N ALA A 137 -2.43 -16.10 -1.01
CA ALA A 137 -2.43 -17.22 -1.95
C ALA A 137 -2.93 -16.81 -3.35
N GLY A 138 -2.12 -17.10 -4.38
CA GLY A 138 -2.44 -16.80 -5.78
C GLY A 138 -2.20 -15.33 -6.19
N CYS A 139 -1.58 -14.53 -5.32
CA CYS A 139 -1.20 -13.15 -5.61
C CYS A 139 0.33 -13.02 -5.67
N PRO A 140 0.98 -13.32 -6.81
CA PRO A 140 2.44 -13.24 -6.88
C PRO A 140 2.97 -11.81 -6.66
N ILE A 141 2.32 -10.81 -7.22
CA ILE A 141 2.47 -9.38 -6.91
C ILE A 141 1.15 -8.67 -7.30
N GLU A 142 0.50 -8.05 -6.35
CA GLU A 142 -0.69 -7.25 -6.59
C GLU A 142 -0.68 -5.99 -5.72
N LEU A 143 -0.45 -4.83 -6.35
CA LEU A 143 -0.61 -3.52 -5.73
C LEU A 143 -1.79 -2.83 -6.38
N GLY A 144 -2.71 -2.33 -5.56
CA GLY A 144 -3.86 -1.59 -6.04
C GLY A 144 -4.25 -0.46 -5.11
N LEU A 145 -4.90 0.55 -5.67
CA LEU A 145 -5.49 1.65 -4.91
C LEU A 145 -6.79 2.13 -5.57
N GLU A 146 -7.68 2.63 -4.73
CA GLU A 146 -8.86 3.37 -5.12
C GLU A 146 -8.99 4.62 -4.24
N VAL A 147 -9.31 5.75 -4.85
CA VAL A 147 -9.54 7.02 -4.14
C VAL A 147 -10.92 7.52 -4.50
N PHE A 148 -11.75 7.73 -3.50
CA PHE A 148 -13.14 8.15 -3.61
C PHE A 148 -13.27 9.61 -3.19
N GLY A 149 -13.93 10.40 -4.02
CA GLY A 149 -14.18 11.82 -3.79
C GLY A 149 -15.64 12.19 -3.96
N SER A 150 -15.95 13.48 -3.84
CA SER A 150 -17.30 14.02 -3.90
C SER A 150 -17.96 13.91 -5.27
N ALA A 151 -17.19 13.83 -6.35
CA ALA A 151 -17.69 13.80 -7.73
C ALA A 151 -17.34 12.52 -8.49
N GLY A 152 -16.63 11.58 -7.88
CA GLY A 152 -16.24 10.32 -8.53
C GLY A 152 -15.17 9.56 -7.75
N HIS A 153 -14.60 8.56 -8.39
CA HIS A 153 -13.44 7.84 -7.85
C HIS A 153 -12.48 7.42 -8.95
N VAL A 154 -11.23 7.20 -8.57
CA VAL A 154 -10.18 6.64 -9.43
C VAL A 154 -9.73 5.28 -8.91
N ARG A 155 -9.32 4.41 -9.81
CA ARG A 155 -8.78 3.08 -9.50
C ARG A 155 -7.53 2.81 -10.31
N TYR A 156 -6.53 2.23 -9.65
CA TYR A 156 -5.32 1.69 -10.25
C TYR A 156 -5.08 0.27 -9.76
N ALA A 157 -4.58 -0.60 -10.66
CA ALA A 157 -4.14 -1.96 -10.33
C ALA A 157 -2.84 -2.29 -11.08
N PHE A 158 -1.85 -2.79 -10.37
CA PHE A 158 -0.50 -3.07 -10.91
C PHE A 158 -0.48 -4.17 -11.98
N ASN A 159 -1.44 -5.08 -11.98
CA ASN A 159 -1.59 -6.08 -13.05
C ASN A 159 -1.97 -5.45 -14.41
N ARG A 160 -2.33 -4.16 -14.44
CA ARG A 160 -2.50 -3.31 -15.62
C ARG A 160 -1.70 -2.01 -15.45
N PRO A 161 -0.36 -2.07 -15.47
CA PRO A 161 0.50 -1.00 -14.97
C PRO A 161 0.42 0.31 -15.76
N ASN A 162 -0.10 0.27 -16.98
CA ASN A 162 -0.23 1.43 -17.87
C ASN A 162 -1.65 2.00 -17.92
N GLU A 163 -2.57 1.48 -17.09
CA GLU A 163 -3.97 1.86 -17.09
C GLU A 163 -4.40 2.34 -15.70
N TRP A 164 -5.31 3.30 -15.67
CA TRP A 164 -6.10 3.65 -14.50
C TRP A 164 -7.52 3.98 -14.95
N ILE A 165 -8.47 3.93 -14.05
CA ILE A 165 -9.88 4.09 -14.37
C ILE A 165 -10.42 5.28 -13.58
N LEU A 166 -11.13 6.18 -14.27
CA LEU A 166 -11.90 7.26 -13.68
C LEU A 166 -13.39 6.92 -13.78
N TYR A 167 -14.06 6.93 -12.64
CA TYR A 167 -15.52 6.87 -12.55
C TYR A 167 -16.02 8.23 -12.08
N GLN A 168 -16.83 8.90 -12.90
CA GLN A 168 -17.48 10.14 -12.53
C GLN A 168 -18.97 9.90 -12.35
N LYS A 169 -19.53 10.49 -11.30
CA LYS A 169 -20.97 10.55 -11.12
C LYS A 169 -21.50 11.77 -11.86
N ASP A 170 -22.47 11.57 -12.71
CA ASP A 170 -23.25 12.68 -13.22
C ASP A 170 -24.14 13.19 -12.08
N LEU A 171 -23.73 14.30 -11.46
CA LEU A 171 -24.44 14.85 -10.29
C LEU A 171 -25.62 15.73 -10.70
N GLY A 172 -25.94 15.83 -12.01
CA GLY A 172 -26.94 16.77 -12.49
C GLY A 172 -26.66 18.24 -12.08
N GLU A 173 -27.28 19.19 -12.68
CA GLU A 173 -27.19 20.58 -12.19
C GLU A 173 -27.85 20.68 -10.80
N PRO A 174 -27.21 21.34 -9.80
CA PRO A 174 -27.85 21.59 -8.51
C PRO A 174 -29.06 22.49 -8.74
N GLY A 175 -30.28 21.96 -8.70
CA GLY A 175 -31.47 22.79 -8.74
C GLY A 175 -32.61 22.35 -9.63
N ALA A 176 -32.61 21.11 -10.16
CA ALA A 176 -33.72 20.68 -11.02
C ALA A 176 -34.94 20.10 -10.28
N ASP A 177 -34.82 19.82 -8.95
CA ASP A 177 -35.95 19.32 -8.14
C ASP A 177 -35.94 19.98 -6.75
N ALA A 178 -36.54 21.17 -6.65
CA ALA A 178 -36.98 21.79 -5.40
C ALA A 178 -38.42 22.25 -5.51
#